data_d3f961413ef250d00de0bd14ced2aae1
#
_entry.id   d3f961413ef250d00de0bd14ced2aae1
#
_cell.length_a   1.000
_cell.length_b   1.000
_cell.length_c   1.000
_cell.angle_alpha   90.00
_cell.angle_beta   90.00
_cell.angle_gamma   90.00
#
_symmetry.space_group_name_H-M   'P 1'
#
loop_
_entity.id
_entity.type
_entity.pdbx_description
1 polymer ?
#
loop_
_entity_poly.entity_id
_entity_poly.type
_entity_poly.pdbx_seq_one_letter_code
_entity_poly.pdbx_strand_id
1 'polypeptide(L)'
;MKLIVLDRDGVINQDSDAFIKNVDEWIPLPGSIEAIARLCKAGWHVAVATNQSGLARGLFGIQDLSDMHFKMQQLVMDAGGRIDLIVHCPHAQADRCDCRKPLPGMYRTIASHFELEDLRGVPVVGDSHRDLHAGLMVGATPYLVRTGKGLRTLEGPLPPGTQVFDDLAAVVDHLLAGDA
;
A
#
# COMPACT_ATOMS: atom_id res chain seq x y z
N MET A 1 7.63 5.91 -16.70
CA MET A 1 8.19 5.37 -15.45
C MET A 1 7.29 4.22 -15.00
N LYS A 2 7.85 3.09 -14.59
CA LYS A 2 7.09 1.99 -13.98
C LYS A 2 7.04 2.23 -12.47
N LEU A 3 5.87 2.60 -11.94
CA LEU A 3 5.64 2.89 -10.52
C LEU A 3 4.40 2.11 -10.06
N ILE A 4 4.43 1.58 -8.85
CA ILE A 4 3.29 1.00 -8.15
C ILE A 4 3.20 1.58 -6.75
N VAL A 5 1.99 1.80 -6.27
CA VAL A 5 1.74 2.24 -4.90
C VAL A 5 0.96 1.16 -4.16
N LEU A 6 1.48 0.74 -3.02
CA LEU A 6 0.92 -0.33 -2.19
C LEU A 6 0.39 0.23 -0.86
N ASP A 7 -0.74 -0.25 -0.41
CA ASP A 7 -1.04 -0.19 1.02
C ASP A 7 -0.13 -1.18 1.77
N ARG A 8 0.04 -1.00 3.05
CA ARG A 8 0.86 -1.86 3.91
C ARG A 8 0.02 -3.00 4.51
N ASP A 9 -0.87 -2.66 5.43
CA ASP A 9 -1.68 -3.63 6.17
C ASP A 9 -2.75 -4.25 5.26
N GLY A 10 -2.78 -5.56 5.16
CA GLY A 10 -3.68 -6.30 4.27
C GLY A 10 -3.18 -6.49 2.84
N VAL A 11 -2.06 -5.86 2.45
CA VAL A 11 -1.41 -6.00 1.14
C VAL A 11 -0.02 -6.60 1.27
N ILE A 12 0.86 -5.99 2.08
CA ILE A 12 2.23 -6.46 2.31
C ILE A 12 2.26 -7.38 3.53
N ASN A 13 1.59 -7.01 4.61
CA ASN A 13 1.52 -7.75 5.86
C ASN A 13 0.08 -8.06 6.28
N GLN A 14 -0.06 -9.01 7.19
CA GLN A 14 -1.34 -9.33 7.80
C GLN A 14 -1.96 -8.09 8.44
N ASP A 15 -3.27 -7.92 8.25
CA ASP A 15 -4.04 -6.85 8.88
C ASP A 15 -4.63 -7.31 10.21
N SER A 16 -5.02 -6.34 11.06
CA SER A 16 -5.70 -6.58 12.33
C SER A 16 -6.65 -5.45 12.65
N ASP A 17 -7.86 -5.78 13.08
CA ASP A 17 -8.81 -4.80 13.61
C ASP A 17 -8.32 -4.19 14.94
N ALA A 18 -7.35 -4.82 15.61
CA ALA A 18 -6.67 -4.32 16.81
C ALA A 18 -5.39 -3.53 16.53
N PHE A 19 -5.15 -3.16 15.28
CA PHE A 19 -3.92 -2.52 14.77
C PHE A 19 -2.68 -3.44 14.81
N ILE A 20 -1.67 -3.08 14.04
CA ILE A 20 -0.33 -3.68 14.08
C ILE A 20 0.57 -2.70 14.81
N LYS A 21 1.00 -3.05 16.04
CA LYS A 21 1.55 -2.09 17.00
C LYS A 21 3.06 -2.18 17.18
N ASN A 22 3.68 -3.29 16.78
CA ASN A 22 5.12 -3.51 16.97
C ASN A 22 5.66 -4.54 15.95
N VAL A 23 6.96 -4.76 15.95
CA VAL A 23 7.65 -5.66 15.02
C VAL A 23 7.23 -7.12 15.13
N ASP A 24 6.81 -7.59 16.31
CA ASP A 24 6.38 -8.97 16.51
C ASP A 24 5.00 -9.22 15.90
N GLU A 25 4.13 -8.22 15.92
CA GLU A 25 2.81 -8.25 15.28
C GLU A 25 2.88 -8.05 13.77
N TRP A 26 3.97 -7.46 13.26
CA TRP A 26 4.15 -7.25 11.84
C TRP A 26 4.63 -8.52 11.14
N ILE A 27 3.71 -9.21 10.46
CA ILE A 27 3.95 -10.51 9.80
C ILE A 27 3.64 -10.34 8.31
N PRO A 28 4.59 -10.59 7.39
CA PRO A 28 4.33 -10.48 5.96
C PRO A 28 3.26 -11.49 5.51
N LEU A 29 2.45 -11.09 4.53
CA LEU A 29 1.57 -12.02 3.83
C LEU A 29 2.40 -12.95 2.94
N PRO A 30 1.98 -14.22 2.79
CA PRO A 30 2.68 -15.14 1.91
C PRO A 30 2.83 -14.58 0.49
N GLY A 31 4.05 -14.60 -0.04
CA GLY A 31 4.35 -14.18 -1.41
C GLY A 31 4.45 -12.66 -1.63
N SER A 32 4.10 -11.81 -0.66
CA SER A 32 4.12 -10.35 -0.84
C SER A 32 5.53 -9.78 -0.95
N ILE A 33 6.46 -10.27 -0.16
CA ILE A 33 7.87 -9.82 -0.19
C ILE A 33 8.52 -10.20 -1.54
N GLU A 34 8.33 -11.43 -1.97
CA GLU A 34 8.83 -11.94 -3.25
C GLU A 34 8.21 -11.22 -4.45
N ALA A 35 6.92 -10.87 -4.36
CA ALA A 35 6.22 -10.10 -5.37
C ALA A 35 6.85 -8.71 -5.55
N ILE A 36 7.16 -8.01 -4.46
CA ILE A 36 7.86 -6.72 -4.48
C ILE A 36 9.25 -6.88 -5.12
N ALA A 37 10.00 -7.91 -4.75
CA ALA A 37 11.33 -8.16 -5.32
C ALA A 37 11.25 -8.42 -6.85
N ARG A 38 10.24 -9.12 -7.32
CA ARG A 38 9.99 -9.35 -8.76
C ARG A 38 9.69 -8.06 -9.52
N LEU A 39 8.88 -7.16 -8.95
CA LEU A 39 8.63 -5.84 -9.51
C LEU A 39 9.93 -5.05 -9.68
N CYS A 40 10.74 -4.98 -8.62
CA CYS A 40 12.02 -4.28 -8.64
C CYS A 40 12.96 -4.84 -9.71
N LYS A 41 13.04 -6.17 -9.83
CA LYS A 41 13.83 -6.84 -10.87
C LYS A 41 13.36 -6.49 -12.29
N ALA A 42 12.08 -6.25 -12.48
CA ALA A 42 11.49 -5.81 -13.74
C ALA A 42 11.55 -4.28 -13.97
N GLY A 43 12.26 -3.56 -13.11
CA GLY A 43 12.50 -2.11 -13.23
C GLY A 43 11.37 -1.23 -12.68
N TRP A 44 10.48 -1.78 -11.85
CA TRP A 44 9.45 -1.00 -11.18
C TRP A 44 9.98 -0.30 -9.93
N HIS A 45 9.50 0.92 -9.72
CA HIS A 45 9.59 1.61 -8.44
C HIS A 45 8.40 1.22 -7.55
N VAL A 46 8.66 1.08 -6.26
CA VAL A 46 7.66 0.69 -5.27
C VAL A 46 7.54 1.76 -4.20
N ALA A 47 6.35 2.33 -4.07
CA ALA A 47 6.00 3.23 -2.98
C ALA A 47 4.94 2.60 -2.08
N VAL A 48 4.94 2.97 -0.80
CA VAL A 48 3.96 2.53 0.20
C VAL A 48 3.19 3.75 0.71
N ALA A 49 1.85 3.67 0.76
CA ALA A 49 0.96 4.68 1.33
C ALA A 49 0.05 4.04 2.38
N THR A 50 0.29 4.31 3.66
CA THR A 50 -0.39 3.61 4.76
C THR A 50 -1.03 4.55 5.79
N ASN A 51 -2.30 4.29 6.14
CA ASN A 51 -2.96 4.93 7.28
C ASN A 51 -2.47 4.29 8.58
N GLN A 52 -1.95 5.10 9.52
CA GLN A 52 -1.41 4.65 10.80
C GLN A 52 -1.99 5.44 11.98
N SER A 53 -3.31 5.43 12.10
CA SER A 53 -4.03 6.16 13.15
C SER A 53 -3.77 5.65 14.58
N GLY A 54 -3.15 4.49 14.72
CA GLY A 54 -2.68 4.00 16.02
C GLY A 54 -1.72 4.98 16.70
N LEU A 55 -0.96 5.77 15.94
CA LEU A 55 -0.11 6.86 16.46
C LEU A 55 -0.95 7.92 17.17
N ALA A 56 -1.97 8.48 16.50
CA ALA A 56 -2.86 9.48 17.10
C ALA A 56 -3.67 8.93 18.27
N ARG A 57 -3.94 7.64 18.28
CA ARG A 57 -4.66 6.94 19.35
C ARG A 57 -3.77 6.54 20.53
N GLY A 58 -2.46 6.75 20.43
CA GLY A 58 -1.50 6.38 21.49
C GLY A 58 -1.32 4.87 21.67
N LEU A 59 -1.64 4.06 20.65
CA LEU A 59 -1.51 2.59 20.71
C LEU A 59 -0.06 2.12 20.49
N PHE A 60 0.72 2.91 19.78
CA PHE A 60 2.16 2.71 19.57
C PHE A 60 2.81 4.05 19.22
N GLY A 61 4.13 4.13 19.37
CA GLY A 61 4.90 5.34 19.09
C GLY A 61 5.52 5.36 17.70
N ILE A 62 6.13 6.49 17.34
CA ILE A 62 6.81 6.64 16.05
C ILE A 62 7.99 5.68 15.92
N GLN A 63 8.65 5.33 17.02
CA GLN A 63 9.75 4.37 17.02
C GLN A 63 9.24 2.96 16.65
N ASP A 64 8.11 2.53 17.22
CA ASP A 64 7.49 1.24 16.86
C ASP A 64 7.14 1.18 15.36
N LEU A 65 6.61 2.27 14.81
CA LEU A 65 6.33 2.36 13.37
C LEU A 65 7.61 2.30 12.54
N SER A 66 8.64 3.02 12.94
CA SER A 66 9.96 3.00 12.29
C SER A 66 10.56 1.60 12.29
N ASP A 67 10.49 0.89 13.41
CA ASP A 67 11.02 -0.46 13.56
C ASP A 67 10.25 -1.47 12.66
N MET A 68 8.94 -1.35 12.58
CA MET A 68 8.11 -2.15 11.64
C MET A 68 8.49 -1.88 10.19
N HIS A 69 8.66 -0.62 9.80
CA HIS A 69 9.07 -0.25 8.44
C HIS A 69 10.50 -0.71 8.13
N PHE A 70 11.40 -0.65 9.10
CA PHE A 70 12.76 -1.19 8.96
C PHE A 70 12.73 -2.70 8.69
N LYS A 71 11.97 -3.47 9.50
CA LYS A 71 11.77 -4.92 9.28
C LYS A 71 11.23 -5.20 7.88
N MET A 72 10.21 -4.47 7.44
CA MET A 72 9.63 -4.60 6.10
C MET A 72 10.68 -4.37 5.01
N GLN A 73 11.40 -3.26 5.09
CA GLN A 73 12.45 -2.91 4.12
C GLN A 73 13.57 -3.96 4.11
N GLN A 74 13.98 -4.45 5.28
CA GLN A 74 15.02 -5.47 5.38
C GLN A 74 14.61 -6.78 4.70
N LEU A 75 13.38 -7.27 4.93
CA LEU A 75 12.88 -8.48 4.29
C LEU A 75 12.80 -8.32 2.76
N VAL A 76 12.38 -7.14 2.28
CA VAL A 76 12.34 -6.85 0.83
C VAL A 76 13.75 -6.80 0.24
N MET A 77 14.71 -6.20 0.93
CA MET A 77 16.12 -6.17 0.51
C MET A 77 16.75 -7.56 0.46
N ASP A 78 16.49 -8.38 1.46
CA ASP A 78 16.98 -9.77 1.54
C ASP A 78 16.44 -10.64 0.38
N ALA A 79 15.24 -10.31 -0.11
CA ALA A 79 14.64 -10.93 -1.30
C ALA A 79 15.13 -10.32 -2.63
N GLY A 80 16.03 -9.33 -2.59
CA GLY A 80 16.57 -8.67 -3.78
C GLY A 80 15.71 -7.52 -4.34
N GLY A 81 14.78 -7.00 -3.55
CA GLY A 81 13.95 -5.85 -3.88
C GLY A 81 14.33 -4.57 -3.13
N ARG A 82 13.50 -3.56 -3.26
CA ARG A 82 13.57 -2.32 -2.49
C ARG A 82 12.20 -1.67 -2.39
N ILE A 83 11.99 -0.84 -1.39
CA ILE A 83 10.88 0.11 -1.31
C ILE A 83 11.50 1.50 -1.45
N ASP A 84 11.12 2.22 -2.50
CA ASP A 84 11.73 3.52 -2.83
C ASP A 84 11.21 4.64 -1.93
N LEU A 85 9.94 4.55 -1.48
CA LEU A 85 9.31 5.56 -0.63
C LEU A 85 8.24 4.94 0.27
N ILE A 86 8.19 5.36 1.53
CA ILE A 86 7.09 5.05 2.46
C ILE A 86 6.49 6.36 2.94
N VAL A 87 5.19 6.54 2.70
CA VAL A 87 4.40 7.67 3.22
C VAL A 87 3.33 7.12 4.16
N HIS A 88 3.20 7.72 5.33
CA HIS A 88 2.16 7.34 6.28
C HIS A 88 1.35 8.54 6.75
N CYS A 89 0.08 8.28 7.08
CA CYS A 89 -0.77 9.25 7.76
C CYS A 89 -0.88 8.86 9.23
N PRO A 90 -0.39 9.70 10.16
CA PRO A 90 -0.44 9.41 11.60
C PRO A 90 -1.78 9.76 12.24
N HIS A 91 -2.68 10.44 11.51
CA HIS A 91 -3.87 11.07 12.05
C HIS A 91 -5.05 10.10 12.22
N ALA A 92 -5.87 10.36 13.23
CA ALA A 92 -7.20 9.78 13.35
C ALA A 92 -8.21 10.53 12.46
N GLN A 93 -9.39 9.96 12.26
CA GLN A 93 -10.41 10.58 11.39
C GLN A 93 -10.85 11.97 11.89
N ALA A 94 -10.87 12.17 13.21
CA ALA A 94 -11.25 13.44 13.84
C ALA A 94 -10.26 14.59 13.59
N ASP A 95 -9.02 14.28 13.21
CA ASP A 95 -7.95 15.28 13.02
C ASP A 95 -8.10 16.09 11.72
N ARG A 96 -9.02 15.71 10.84
CA ARG A 96 -9.38 16.42 9.58
C ARG A 96 -8.16 16.77 8.70
N CYS A 97 -7.19 15.87 8.59
CA CYS A 97 -6.06 16.03 7.67
C CYS A 97 -6.48 15.75 6.22
N ASP A 98 -5.62 16.09 5.27
CA ASP A 98 -5.77 15.79 3.84
C ASP A 98 -5.05 14.49 3.41
N CYS A 99 -4.19 13.94 4.28
CA CYS A 99 -3.37 12.78 3.97
C CYS A 99 -4.04 11.42 4.26
N ARG A 100 -5.00 11.36 5.19
CA ARG A 100 -5.67 10.10 5.53
C ARG A 100 -6.55 9.60 4.40
N LYS A 101 -6.27 8.40 3.88
CA LYS A 101 -7.15 7.72 2.93
C LYS A 101 -8.58 7.61 3.51
N PRO A 102 -9.66 7.95 2.77
CA PRO A 102 -9.76 8.05 1.31
C PRO A 102 -9.33 9.39 0.68
N LEU A 103 -8.74 10.33 1.44
CA LEU A 103 -8.21 11.57 0.88
C LEU A 103 -6.85 11.31 0.20
N PRO A 104 -6.50 12.08 -0.86
CA PRO A 104 -5.40 11.76 -1.75
C PRO A 104 -4.04 12.32 -1.33
N GLY A 105 -3.90 12.94 -0.16
CA GLY A 105 -2.70 13.67 0.23
C GLY A 105 -1.41 12.84 0.14
N MET A 106 -1.42 11.60 0.64
CA MET A 106 -0.25 10.71 0.53
C MET A 106 0.11 10.39 -0.93
N TYR A 107 -0.88 10.17 -1.79
CA TYR A 107 -0.65 9.89 -3.21
C TYR A 107 -0.11 11.09 -3.97
N ARG A 108 -0.54 12.31 -3.61
CA ARG A 108 0.06 13.56 -4.13
C ARG A 108 1.51 13.71 -3.70
N THR A 109 1.84 13.38 -2.46
CA THR A 109 3.21 13.35 -1.97
C THR A 109 4.07 12.36 -2.78
N ILE A 110 3.53 11.18 -3.07
CA ILE A 110 4.22 10.17 -3.89
C ILE A 110 4.42 10.70 -5.32
N ALA A 111 3.39 11.25 -5.96
CA ALA A 111 3.50 11.84 -7.29
C ALA A 111 4.61 12.92 -7.34
N SER A 112 4.60 13.83 -6.37
CA SER A 112 5.62 14.89 -6.26
C SER A 112 7.04 14.32 -6.07
N HIS A 113 7.21 13.29 -5.26
CA HIS A 113 8.51 12.65 -5.03
C HIS A 113 9.10 12.06 -6.31
N PHE A 114 8.26 11.48 -7.17
CA PHE A 114 8.67 10.91 -8.45
C PHE A 114 8.59 11.91 -9.62
N GLU A 115 8.40 13.19 -9.33
CA GLU A 115 8.31 14.27 -10.33
C GLU A 115 7.19 14.03 -11.37
N LEU A 116 6.07 13.42 -10.92
CA LEU A 116 4.88 13.17 -11.73
C LEU A 116 3.83 14.25 -11.45
N GLU A 117 3.10 14.68 -12.48
CA GLU A 117 1.98 15.62 -12.35
C GLU A 117 0.81 14.99 -11.58
N ASP A 118 0.52 13.72 -11.88
CA ASP A 118 -0.50 12.89 -11.21
C ASP A 118 -0.06 11.41 -11.23
N LEU A 119 -0.92 10.51 -10.79
CA LEU A 119 -0.66 9.06 -10.82
C LEU A 119 -1.45 8.36 -11.94
N ARG A 120 -1.75 9.02 -13.04
CA ARG A 120 -2.50 8.46 -14.17
C ARG A 120 -1.84 7.18 -14.69
N GLY A 121 -2.59 6.09 -14.67
CA GLY A 121 -2.12 4.78 -15.11
C GLY A 121 -1.20 4.06 -14.12
N VAL A 122 -0.89 4.66 -12.98
CA VAL A 122 -0.12 4.00 -11.91
C VAL A 122 -1.03 3.04 -11.15
N PRO A 123 -0.66 1.76 -10.99
CA PRO A 123 -1.41 0.84 -10.15
C PRO A 123 -1.36 1.26 -8.68
N VAL A 124 -2.52 1.35 -8.05
CA VAL A 124 -2.67 1.52 -6.60
C VAL A 124 -3.32 0.27 -6.05
N VAL A 125 -2.61 -0.45 -5.19
CA VAL A 125 -3.06 -1.73 -4.62
C VAL A 125 -3.48 -1.53 -3.17
N GLY A 126 -4.70 -1.91 -2.86
CA GLY A 126 -5.24 -1.85 -1.51
C GLY A 126 -6.23 -2.98 -1.23
N ASP A 127 -6.59 -3.13 0.04
CA ASP A 127 -7.59 -4.07 0.51
C ASP A 127 -8.93 -3.41 0.88
N SER A 128 -9.01 -2.07 0.78
CA SER A 128 -10.18 -1.32 1.23
C SER A 128 -10.63 -0.24 0.24
N HIS A 129 -11.90 0.15 0.32
CA HIS A 129 -12.45 1.27 -0.45
C HIS A 129 -11.64 2.55 -0.31
N ARG A 130 -11.03 2.78 0.85
CA ARG A 130 -10.24 3.99 1.13
C ARG A 130 -9.03 4.09 0.22
N ASP A 131 -8.36 2.98 -0.04
CA ASP A 131 -7.20 2.92 -0.94
C ASP A 131 -7.60 3.23 -2.37
N LEU A 132 -8.65 2.54 -2.83
CA LEU A 132 -9.15 2.65 -4.19
C LEU A 132 -9.65 4.06 -4.51
N HIS A 133 -10.42 4.66 -3.62
CA HIS A 133 -10.92 6.02 -3.77
C HIS A 133 -9.81 7.07 -3.79
N ALA A 134 -8.87 6.98 -2.84
CA ALA A 134 -7.75 7.90 -2.77
C ALA A 134 -6.87 7.84 -4.04
N GLY A 135 -6.66 6.63 -4.58
CA GLY A 135 -5.97 6.42 -5.85
C GLY A 135 -6.70 7.05 -7.04
N LEU A 136 -8.01 6.82 -7.16
CA LEU A 136 -8.82 7.42 -8.23
C LEU A 136 -8.78 8.94 -8.24
N MET A 137 -8.74 9.58 -7.08
CA MET A 137 -8.67 11.05 -6.97
C MET A 137 -7.40 11.65 -7.59
N VAL A 138 -6.38 10.85 -7.85
CA VAL A 138 -5.13 11.23 -8.52
C VAL A 138 -4.93 10.53 -9.86
N GLY A 139 -6.00 9.94 -10.42
CA GLY A 139 -5.98 9.30 -11.74
C GLY A 139 -5.38 7.89 -11.76
N ALA A 140 -5.02 7.32 -10.62
CA ALA A 140 -4.44 5.98 -10.54
C ALA A 140 -5.43 4.89 -10.94
N THR A 141 -4.90 3.73 -11.34
CA THR A 141 -5.69 2.53 -11.61
C THR A 141 -5.86 1.72 -10.33
N PRO A 142 -7.09 1.53 -9.83
CA PRO A 142 -7.33 0.83 -8.57
C PRO A 142 -7.25 -0.69 -8.73
N TYR A 143 -6.48 -1.32 -7.86
CA TYR A 143 -6.35 -2.77 -7.74
C TYR A 143 -6.75 -3.20 -6.33
N LEU A 144 -7.77 -4.04 -6.21
CA LEU A 144 -8.22 -4.62 -4.95
C LEU A 144 -7.62 -6.02 -4.78
N VAL A 145 -7.02 -6.29 -3.63
CA VAL A 145 -6.64 -7.65 -3.23
C VAL A 145 -7.65 -8.22 -2.23
N ARG A 146 -7.88 -9.54 -2.28
CA ARG A 146 -8.81 -10.24 -1.38
C ARG A 146 -8.23 -10.46 0.02
N THR A 147 -6.92 -10.31 0.19
CA THR A 147 -6.25 -10.37 1.50
C THR A 147 -6.70 -9.21 2.41
N GLY A 148 -6.33 -9.26 3.66
CA GLY A 148 -6.73 -8.24 4.64
C GLY A 148 -8.25 -8.07 4.73
N LYS A 149 -8.74 -6.86 4.46
CA LYS A 149 -10.17 -6.51 4.43
C LYS A 149 -10.81 -6.69 3.04
N GLY A 150 -10.07 -7.22 2.06
CA GLY A 150 -10.51 -7.27 0.68
C GLY A 150 -11.83 -8.01 0.46
N LEU A 151 -12.05 -9.14 1.12
CA LEU A 151 -13.34 -9.87 1.03
C LEU A 151 -14.50 -9.05 1.60
N ARG A 152 -14.29 -8.33 2.70
CA ARG A 152 -15.30 -7.41 3.28
C ARG A 152 -15.56 -6.25 2.32
N THR A 153 -14.54 -5.74 1.66
CA THR A 153 -14.65 -4.66 0.68
C THR A 153 -15.47 -5.08 -0.54
N LEU A 154 -15.38 -6.34 -0.95
CA LEU A 154 -16.17 -6.90 -2.06
C LEU A 154 -17.68 -7.03 -1.78
N GLU A 155 -18.11 -6.94 -0.55
CA GLU A 155 -19.54 -6.96 -0.19
C GLU A 155 -20.27 -5.68 -0.64
N GLY A 156 -19.52 -4.61 -0.92
CA GLY A 156 -20.05 -3.34 -1.39
C GLY A 156 -19.66 -3.00 -2.83
N PRO A 157 -20.21 -1.91 -3.40
CA PRO A 157 -19.85 -1.48 -4.74
C PRO A 157 -18.41 -0.99 -4.79
N LEU A 158 -17.68 -1.41 -5.83
CA LEU A 158 -16.30 -0.98 -6.05
C LEU A 158 -16.25 0.30 -6.90
N PRO A 159 -15.23 1.14 -6.72
CA PRO A 159 -14.97 2.27 -7.61
C PRO A 159 -14.80 1.82 -9.07
N PRO A 160 -15.16 2.68 -10.06
CA PRO A 160 -15.02 2.35 -11.47
C PRO A 160 -13.59 1.96 -11.85
N GLY A 161 -13.45 0.96 -12.71
CA GLY A 161 -12.16 0.49 -13.21
C GLY A 161 -11.36 -0.36 -12.23
N THR A 162 -11.90 -0.68 -11.05
CA THR A 162 -11.23 -1.54 -10.08
C THR A 162 -11.04 -2.96 -10.64
N GLN A 163 -9.80 -3.43 -10.63
CA GLN A 163 -9.46 -4.82 -10.91
C GLN A 163 -9.26 -5.58 -9.59
N VAL A 164 -9.69 -6.85 -9.56
CA VAL A 164 -9.70 -7.66 -8.33
C VAL A 164 -8.77 -8.86 -8.47
N PHE A 165 -7.89 -9.05 -7.49
CA PHE A 165 -6.91 -10.13 -7.46
C PHE A 165 -6.93 -10.85 -6.10
N ASP A 166 -6.42 -12.07 -6.05
CA ASP A 166 -6.37 -12.85 -4.81
C ASP A 166 -5.42 -12.22 -3.79
N ASP A 167 -4.24 -11.78 -4.25
CA ASP A 167 -3.19 -11.21 -3.42
C ASP A 167 -2.24 -10.32 -4.25
N LEU A 168 -1.20 -9.78 -3.62
CA LEU A 168 -0.20 -8.97 -4.29
C LEU A 168 0.58 -9.76 -5.36
N ALA A 169 0.84 -11.06 -5.14
CA ALA A 169 1.55 -11.88 -6.11
C ALA A 169 0.77 -11.99 -7.42
N ALA A 170 -0.55 -12.17 -7.35
CA ALA A 170 -1.42 -12.20 -8.53
C ALA A 170 -1.48 -10.83 -9.25
N VAL A 171 -1.46 -9.71 -8.52
CA VAL A 171 -1.32 -8.38 -9.14
C VAL A 171 -0.03 -8.28 -9.93
N VAL A 172 1.08 -8.71 -9.33
CA VAL A 172 2.41 -8.66 -9.97
C VAL A 172 2.48 -9.56 -11.19
N ASP A 173 1.90 -10.77 -11.13
CA ASP A 173 1.81 -11.65 -12.29
C ASP A 173 1.09 -10.97 -13.47
N HIS A 174 -0.03 -10.30 -13.18
CA HIS A 174 -0.79 -9.55 -14.18
C HIS A 174 0.03 -8.39 -14.79
N LEU A 175 0.69 -7.58 -13.96
CA LEU A 175 1.47 -6.44 -14.43
C LEU A 175 2.67 -6.87 -15.27
N LEU A 176 3.39 -7.90 -14.84
CA LEU A 176 4.57 -8.38 -15.55
C LEU A 176 4.22 -9.12 -16.85
N ALA A 177 3.05 -9.76 -16.95
CA ALA A 177 2.56 -10.34 -18.20
C ALA A 177 2.21 -9.27 -19.24
N GLY A 178 1.77 -8.09 -18.83
CA GLY A 178 1.50 -6.94 -19.70
C GLY A 178 2.77 -6.21 -20.17
N ASP A 179 3.91 -6.45 -19.54
CA ASP A 179 5.22 -5.89 -19.89
C ASP A 179 6.00 -6.72 -20.92
N ALA A 180 5.53 -7.94 -21.26
CA ALA A 180 6.12 -8.88 -22.25
C ALA A 180 5.61 -8.62 -23.69
#